data_51e85827b6fb1e8c50739f3701fa5797
#
_entry.id   51e85827b6fb1e8c50739f3701fa5797
#
_cell.length_a   1.000
_cell.length_b   1.000
_cell.length_c   1.000
_cell.angle_alpha   90.00
_cell.angle_beta   90.00
_cell.angle_gamma   90.00
#
_symmetry.space_group_name_H-M   'P 1'
#
loop_
_entity.id
_entity.type
_entity.pdbx_description
1 polymer ?
#
loop_
_entity_poly.entity_id
_entity_poly.type
_entity_poly.pdbx_seq_one_letter_code
_entity_poly.pdbx_strand_id
1 'polypeptide(L)'
;MEQENKPKITTKTTKIPLYCPDNRIRVCIVDRIKDVKKFRDTLDDEDEYDTADALVFEDASGKYPTRTMIFEREHITAGIIAHEAIHTKNHIFDSIGIILDPTHDEPEAYFMTWLVDFISDVWKKDQERFQKDE
;
A
#
# COMPACT_ATOMS: atom_id res chain seq x y z
N MET A 1 25.11 11.39 -14.54
CA MET A 1 24.61 10.21 -15.28
C MET A 1 23.11 10.16 -15.19
N GLU A 2 22.50 9.84 -16.30
CA GLU A 2 21.04 9.82 -16.37
C GLU A 2 20.43 8.78 -15.45
N GLN A 3 21.13 7.71 -15.17
CA GLN A 3 20.60 6.66 -14.30
C GLN A 3 20.39 7.11 -12.87
N GLU A 4 21.11 8.15 -12.45
CA GLU A 4 20.98 8.68 -11.11
C GLU A 4 19.64 9.37 -10.88
N ASN A 5 19.00 9.80 -11.99
CA ASN A 5 17.75 10.53 -11.91
C ASN A 5 16.51 9.64 -12.03
N LYS A 6 16.69 8.34 -12.22
CA LYS A 6 15.57 7.44 -12.32
C LYS A 6 14.92 7.25 -10.96
N PRO A 7 13.59 7.28 -10.90
CA PRO A 7 12.90 7.03 -9.64
C PRO A 7 13.26 5.64 -9.11
N LYS A 8 13.49 5.57 -7.80
CA LYS A 8 13.71 4.30 -7.14
C LYS A 8 12.37 3.81 -6.61
N ILE A 9 11.76 2.90 -7.32
CA ILE A 9 10.43 2.40 -6.99
C ILE A 9 10.48 0.90 -6.81
N THR A 10 9.96 0.43 -5.69
CA THR A 10 9.69 -0.98 -5.47
C THR A 10 8.18 -1.14 -5.50
N THR A 11 7.69 -2.06 -6.33
CA THR A 11 6.26 -2.28 -6.43
C THR A 11 5.98 -3.77 -6.56
N LYS A 12 4.87 -4.20 -5.98
CA LYS A 12 4.40 -5.56 -6.13
C LYS A 12 2.89 -5.58 -6.07
N THR A 13 2.28 -6.30 -7.00
CA THR A 13 0.83 -6.50 -7.06
C THR A 13 0.54 -7.98 -6.83
N THR A 14 -0.48 -8.26 -6.04
CA THR A 14 -0.90 -9.63 -5.81
C THR A 14 -2.42 -9.73 -5.75
N LYS A 15 -2.91 -10.92 -6.04
CA LYS A 15 -4.30 -11.29 -5.80
C LYS A 15 -4.52 -11.35 -4.29
N ILE A 16 -5.68 -10.86 -3.84
CA ILE A 16 -6.04 -11.01 -2.43
C ILE A 16 -6.53 -12.44 -2.23
N PRO A 17 -5.87 -13.24 -1.38
CA PRO A 17 -6.23 -14.66 -1.26
C PRO A 17 -7.43 -14.93 -0.37
N LEU A 18 -7.89 -13.92 0.39
CA LEU A 18 -8.95 -14.11 1.38
C LEU A 18 -10.17 -13.26 1.02
N TYR A 19 -11.33 -13.87 1.01
CA TYR A 19 -12.66 -13.24 0.97
C TYR A 19 -13.03 -12.51 -0.33
N CYS A 20 -12.06 -12.02 -1.09
CA CYS A 20 -12.35 -11.27 -2.33
C CYS A 20 -11.29 -11.56 -3.41
N PRO A 21 -11.28 -12.80 -3.94
CA PRO A 21 -10.20 -13.23 -4.84
C PRO A 21 -10.12 -12.47 -6.15
N ASP A 22 -11.17 -11.73 -6.52
CA ASP A 22 -11.14 -10.94 -7.74
C ASP A 22 -10.48 -9.58 -7.54
N ASN A 23 -10.14 -9.22 -6.31
CA ASN A 23 -9.49 -7.95 -6.02
C ASN A 23 -7.98 -8.13 -5.94
N ARG A 24 -7.27 -7.01 -6.15
CA ARG A 24 -5.81 -6.98 -6.11
C ARG A 24 -5.33 -5.91 -5.12
N ILE A 25 -4.17 -6.17 -4.55
CA ILE A 25 -3.43 -5.19 -3.76
C ILE A 25 -2.13 -4.90 -4.48
N ARG A 26 -1.78 -3.62 -4.56
CA ARG A 26 -0.47 -3.19 -5.06
C ARG A 26 0.19 -2.36 -3.97
N VAL A 27 1.43 -2.71 -3.64
CA VAL A 27 2.22 -1.93 -2.68
C VAL A 27 3.37 -1.30 -3.45
N CYS A 28 3.53 0.01 -3.29
CA CYS A 28 4.60 0.78 -3.92
C CYS A 28 5.40 1.49 -2.84
N ILE A 29 6.73 1.43 -2.95
CA ILE A 29 7.61 2.21 -2.07
C ILE A 29 8.42 3.12 -2.96
N VAL A 30 8.34 4.42 -2.68
CA VAL A 30 8.94 5.47 -3.51
C VAL A 30 9.75 6.41 -2.64
N ASP A 31 10.61 7.23 -3.27
CA ASP A 31 11.36 8.24 -2.53
C ASP A 31 10.41 9.31 -1.96
N ARG A 32 9.59 9.89 -2.83
CA ARG A 32 8.59 10.88 -2.43
C ARG A 32 7.34 10.72 -3.27
N ILE A 33 6.21 10.69 -2.61
CA ILE A 33 4.92 10.58 -3.30
C ILE A 33 4.74 11.76 -4.25
N LYS A 34 5.07 12.97 -3.82
CA LYS A 34 4.87 14.16 -4.63
C LYS A 34 5.72 14.20 -5.90
N ASP A 35 6.81 13.43 -5.94
CA ASP A 35 7.70 13.40 -7.09
C ASP A 35 7.27 12.38 -8.13
N VAL A 36 6.24 11.61 -7.86
CA VAL A 36 5.74 10.58 -8.77
C VAL A 36 4.43 11.06 -9.36
N LYS A 37 4.52 11.66 -10.55
CA LYS A 37 3.37 12.29 -11.19
C LYS A 37 2.14 11.41 -11.26
N LYS A 38 2.34 10.13 -11.55
CA LYS A 38 1.24 9.17 -11.66
C LYS A 38 0.43 9.09 -10.37
N PHE A 39 1.10 9.16 -9.23
CA PHE A 39 0.43 9.07 -7.94
C PHE A 39 -0.06 10.43 -7.48
N ARG A 40 0.71 11.48 -7.82
CA ARG A 40 0.34 12.84 -7.46
C ARG A 40 -1.03 13.22 -8.00
N ASP A 41 -1.35 12.76 -9.21
CA ASP A 41 -2.62 13.10 -9.85
C ASP A 41 -3.82 12.48 -9.13
N THR A 42 -3.61 11.57 -8.18
CA THR A 42 -4.70 10.98 -7.40
C THR A 42 -5.05 11.79 -6.16
N LEU A 43 -4.26 12.81 -5.84
CA LEU A 43 -4.51 13.65 -4.66
C LEU A 43 -5.25 14.91 -5.10
N ASP A 44 -6.29 15.25 -4.34
CA ASP A 44 -7.12 16.41 -4.64
C ASP A 44 -6.58 17.70 -4.04
N ASP A 45 -5.70 17.58 -3.04
CA ASP A 45 -5.17 18.69 -2.28
C ASP A 45 -3.65 18.62 -2.25
N GLU A 46 -2.99 19.68 -2.74
CA GLU A 46 -1.53 19.71 -2.76
C GLU A 46 -0.90 19.59 -1.37
N ASP A 47 -1.60 20.03 -0.34
CA ASP A 47 -1.07 19.93 1.02
C ASP A 47 -0.90 18.47 1.44
N GLU A 48 -1.72 17.56 0.89
CA GLU A 48 -1.58 16.14 1.18
C GLU A 48 -0.29 15.57 0.63
N TYR A 49 0.20 16.12 -0.48
CA TYR A 49 1.45 15.64 -1.07
C TYR A 49 2.63 15.89 -0.15
N ASP A 50 2.62 17.03 0.55
CA ASP A 50 3.75 17.43 1.37
C ASP A 50 3.75 16.74 2.72
N THR A 51 2.60 16.32 3.21
CA THR A 51 2.47 15.76 4.55
C THR A 51 2.22 14.27 4.58
N ALA A 52 1.93 13.66 3.44
CA ALA A 52 1.60 12.24 3.40
C ALA A 52 2.85 11.38 3.52
N ASP A 53 2.87 10.52 4.54
CA ASP A 53 3.88 9.48 4.66
C ASP A 53 3.45 8.22 3.90
N ALA A 54 2.17 8.11 3.64
CA ALA A 54 1.60 7.00 2.89
C ALA A 54 0.27 7.44 2.30
N LEU A 55 -0.17 6.70 1.29
CA LEU A 55 -1.38 7.03 0.55
C LEU A 55 -2.03 5.74 0.05
N VAL A 56 -3.35 5.67 0.11
CA VAL A 56 -4.09 4.53 -0.42
C VAL A 56 -5.17 5.04 -1.38
N PHE A 57 -5.29 4.38 -2.53
CA PHE A 57 -6.36 4.70 -3.47
C PHE A 57 -6.77 3.45 -4.25
N GLU A 58 -7.95 3.49 -4.83
CA GLU A 58 -8.48 2.39 -5.62
C GLU A 58 -8.40 2.72 -7.11
N ASP A 59 -7.97 1.75 -7.91
CA ASP A 59 -7.94 1.84 -9.36
C ASP A 59 -8.82 0.72 -9.91
N ALA A 60 -9.93 1.08 -10.52
CA ALA A 60 -10.88 0.15 -11.09
C ALA A 60 -10.79 0.09 -12.62
N SER A 61 -9.78 0.72 -13.22
CA SER A 61 -9.67 0.79 -14.68
C SER A 61 -9.24 -0.52 -15.33
N GLY A 62 -8.65 -1.44 -14.56
CA GLY A 62 -8.22 -2.73 -15.08
C GLY A 62 -9.31 -3.79 -14.98
N LYS A 63 -8.94 -5.02 -15.32
CA LYS A 63 -9.85 -6.15 -15.25
C LYS A 63 -10.36 -6.41 -13.84
N TYR A 64 -9.49 -6.17 -12.85
CA TYR A 64 -9.82 -6.41 -11.44
C TYR A 64 -9.60 -5.12 -10.65
N PRO A 65 -10.48 -4.81 -9.69
CA PRO A 65 -10.23 -3.67 -8.81
C PRO A 65 -8.89 -3.86 -8.09
N THR A 66 -8.10 -2.81 -8.09
CA THR A 66 -6.78 -2.82 -7.45
C THR A 66 -6.71 -1.67 -6.44
N ARG A 67 -6.37 -1.99 -5.20
CA ARG A 67 -6.08 -0.97 -4.21
C ARG A 67 -4.58 -0.80 -4.14
N THR A 68 -4.14 0.42 -4.36
CA THR A 68 -2.72 0.74 -4.35
C THR A 68 -2.38 1.48 -3.06
N MET A 69 -1.37 0.95 -2.37
CA MET A 69 -0.83 1.55 -1.16
C MET A 69 0.57 2.06 -1.50
N ILE A 70 0.81 3.35 -1.27
CA ILE A 70 2.09 3.98 -1.59
C ILE A 70 2.73 4.47 -0.31
N PHE A 71 3.99 4.11 -0.10
CA PHE A 71 4.75 4.50 1.09
C PHE A 71 6.00 5.26 0.67
N GLU A 72 6.36 6.28 1.43
CA GLU A 72 7.64 6.95 1.25
C GLU A 72 8.72 6.20 2.00
N ARG A 73 9.80 5.90 1.29
CA ARG A 73 10.86 5.02 1.79
C ARG A 73 11.45 5.47 3.12
N GLU A 74 11.65 6.76 3.28
CA GLU A 74 12.28 7.28 4.50
C GLU A 74 11.32 7.31 5.69
N HIS A 75 10.02 7.24 5.45
CA HIS A 75 9.02 7.40 6.50
C HIS A 75 8.32 6.11 6.88
N ILE A 76 8.56 5.05 6.15
CA ILE A 76 7.87 3.78 6.40
C ILE A 76 8.38 3.16 7.70
N THR A 77 7.45 2.75 8.53
CA THR A 77 7.70 2.06 9.80
C THR A 77 6.64 0.99 9.97
N ALA A 78 6.87 0.07 10.90
CA ALA A 78 5.85 -0.93 11.21
C ALA A 78 4.52 -0.29 11.59
N GLY A 79 4.58 0.82 12.35
CA GLY A 79 3.36 1.52 12.75
C GLY A 79 2.62 2.12 11.58
N ILE A 80 3.33 2.74 10.64
CA ILE A 80 2.71 3.29 9.44
C ILE A 80 2.10 2.20 8.59
N ILE A 81 2.78 1.06 8.46
CA ILE A 81 2.23 -0.08 7.74
C ILE A 81 0.90 -0.52 8.37
N ALA A 82 0.87 -0.67 9.69
CA ALA A 82 -0.35 -1.08 10.38
C ALA A 82 -1.46 -0.06 10.22
N HIS A 83 -1.12 1.23 10.30
CA HIS A 83 -2.08 2.32 10.14
C HIS A 83 -2.77 2.25 8.78
N GLU A 84 -1.98 2.17 7.71
CA GLU A 84 -2.55 2.13 6.37
C GLU A 84 -3.25 0.80 6.08
N ALA A 85 -2.75 -0.28 6.66
CA ALA A 85 -3.37 -1.60 6.50
C ALA A 85 -4.78 -1.62 7.09
N ILE A 86 -4.99 -0.96 8.23
CA ILE A 86 -6.31 -0.89 8.83
C ILE A 86 -7.29 -0.15 7.92
N HIS A 87 -6.88 0.99 7.38
CA HIS A 87 -7.73 1.73 6.45
C HIS A 87 -8.07 0.90 5.21
N THR A 88 -7.07 0.26 4.64
CA THR A 88 -7.26 -0.58 3.45
C THR A 88 -8.20 -1.74 3.74
N LYS A 89 -7.99 -2.44 4.85
CA LYS A 89 -8.85 -3.54 5.27
C LYS A 89 -10.29 -3.07 5.45
N ASN A 90 -10.49 -1.93 6.10
CA ASN A 90 -11.84 -1.42 6.33
C ASN A 90 -12.55 -1.10 5.01
N HIS A 91 -11.84 -0.50 4.05
CA HIS A 91 -12.43 -0.21 2.75
C HIS A 91 -12.79 -1.48 2.00
N ILE A 92 -11.92 -2.48 2.03
CA ILE A 92 -12.19 -3.74 1.36
C ILE A 92 -13.37 -4.45 1.99
N PHE A 93 -13.38 -4.57 3.32
CA PHE A 93 -14.48 -5.25 4.01
C PHE A 93 -15.80 -4.55 3.76
N ASP A 94 -15.79 -3.21 3.78
CA ASP A 94 -17.02 -2.45 3.48
C ASP A 94 -17.50 -2.77 2.06
N SER A 95 -16.59 -2.82 1.10
CA SER A 95 -16.95 -3.03 -0.30
C SER A 95 -17.51 -4.42 -0.58
N ILE A 96 -17.19 -5.42 0.24
CA ILE A 96 -17.68 -6.78 0.06
C ILE A 96 -18.72 -7.17 1.12
N GLY A 97 -19.16 -6.21 1.93
CA GLY A 97 -20.26 -6.43 2.86
C GLY A 97 -19.91 -7.14 4.15
N ILE A 98 -18.61 -7.19 4.51
CA ILE A 98 -18.23 -7.75 5.80
C ILE A 98 -18.39 -6.69 6.88
N ILE A 99 -19.16 -7.02 7.89
CA ILE A 99 -19.38 -6.14 9.04
C ILE A 99 -18.38 -6.50 10.12
N LEU A 100 -17.70 -5.49 10.67
CA LEU A 100 -16.74 -5.71 11.74
C LEU A 100 -17.48 -6.08 13.03
N ASP A 101 -17.05 -7.17 13.67
CA ASP A 101 -17.64 -7.65 14.89
C ASP A 101 -16.52 -7.94 15.89
N PRO A 102 -16.38 -7.10 16.94
CA PRO A 102 -15.29 -7.28 17.90
C PRO A 102 -15.31 -8.60 18.65
N THR A 103 -16.49 -9.27 18.70
CA THR A 103 -16.59 -10.55 19.38
C THR A 103 -16.37 -11.74 18.45
N HIS A 104 -16.29 -11.49 17.13
CA HIS A 104 -16.04 -12.53 16.13
C HIS A 104 -15.10 -11.96 15.09
N ASP A 105 -13.87 -11.66 15.50
CA ASP A 105 -12.91 -10.90 14.70
C ASP A 105 -11.85 -11.76 13.99
N GLU A 106 -12.01 -13.08 13.98
CA GLU A 106 -11.03 -13.94 13.31
C GLU A 106 -10.87 -13.64 11.82
N PRO A 107 -11.95 -13.41 11.05
CA PRO A 107 -11.75 -13.06 9.64
C PRO A 107 -10.93 -11.80 9.46
N GLU A 108 -11.16 -10.79 10.29
CA GLU A 108 -10.38 -9.55 10.24
C GLU A 108 -8.93 -9.81 10.62
N ALA A 109 -8.71 -10.60 11.67
CA ALA A 109 -7.36 -10.89 12.14
C ALA A 109 -6.55 -11.66 11.08
N TYR A 110 -7.15 -12.64 10.44
CA TYR A 110 -6.48 -13.37 9.37
C TYR A 110 -6.16 -12.46 8.18
N PHE A 111 -7.09 -11.60 7.81
CA PHE A 111 -6.85 -10.68 6.72
C PHE A 111 -5.70 -9.72 7.04
N MET A 112 -5.70 -9.18 8.26
CA MET A 112 -4.62 -8.27 8.69
C MET A 112 -3.28 -8.96 8.72
N THR A 113 -3.24 -10.22 9.18
CA THR A 113 -1.99 -10.98 9.19
C THR A 113 -1.42 -11.07 7.77
N TRP A 114 -2.27 -11.48 6.82
CA TRP A 114 -1.83 -11.59 5.44
C TRP A 114 -1.38 -10.25 4.88
N LEU A 115 -2.18 -9.20 5.08
CA LEU A 115 -1.90 -7.89 4.48
C LEU A 115 -0.61 -7.28 5.04
N VAL A 116 -0.44 -7.30 6.35
CA VAL A 116 0.75 -6.73 6.97
C VAL A 116 2.00 -7.51 6.56
N ASP A 117 1.89 -8.83 6.49
CA ASP A 117 3.01 -9.66 6.03
C ASP A 117 3.37 -9.33 4.58
N PHE A 118 2.38 -9.17 3.71
CA PHE A 118 2.64 -8.84 2.32
C PHE A 118 3.36 -7.49 2.20
N ILE A 119 2.87 -6.46 2.90
CA ILE A 119 3.49 -5.14 2.87
C ILE A 119 4.91 -5.23 3.43
N SER A 120 5.09 -5.95 4.52
CA SER A 120 6.40 -6.07 5.16
C SER A 120 7.41 -6.76 4.25
N ASP A 121 6.96 -7.75 3.49
CA ASP A 121 7.83 -8.42 2.52
C ASP A 121 8.29 -7.47 1.42
N VAL A 122 7.39 -6.61 0.93
CA VAL A 122 7.75 -5.61 -0.08
C VAL A 122 8.75 -4.62 0.52
N TRP A 123 8.53 -4.19 1.75
CA TRP A 123 9.45 -3.30 2.45
C TRP A 123 10.83 -3.93 2.59
N LYS A 124 10.89 -5.19 2.98
CA LYS A 124 12.16 -5.89 3.13
C LYS A 124 12.92 -5.94 1.81
N LYS A 125 12.22 -6.22 0.72
CA LYS A 125 12.86 -6.24 -0.61
C LYS A 125 13.35 -4.86 -1.01
N ASP A 126 12.59 -3.83 -0.67
CA ASP A 126 13.02 -2.46 -0.93
C ASP A 126 14.30 -2.13 -0.17
N GLN A 127 14.37 -2.53 1.10
CA GLN A 127 15.57 -2.33 1.90
C GLN A 127 16.77 -3.05 1.29
N GLU A 128 16.58 -4.26 0.82
CA GLU A 128 17.66 -5.01 0.17
C GLU A 128 18.14 -4.32 -1.11
N ARG A 129 17.23 -3.69 -1.86
CA ARG A 129 17.58 -3.03 -3.10
C ARG A 129 18.27 -1.69 -2.89
N PHE A 130 17.85 -0.90 -1.89
CA PHE A 130 18.22 0.49 -1.81
C PHE A 130 18.93 0.91 -0.53
N GLN A 131 19.08 0.02 0.45
CA GLN A 131 19.70 0.36 1.72
C GLN A 131 20.87 -0.57 2.07
N LYS A 132 21.18 -1.50 1.22
CA LYS A 132 22.17 -2.51 1.53
C LYS A 132 23.59 -1.98 1.65
N ASP A 133 23.83 -0.78 1.13
CA ASP A 133 25.16 -0.18 1.14
C ASP A 133 25.47 0.60 2.40
N GLU A 134 24.53 0.69 3.33
CA GLU A 134 24.75 1.40 4.60
C GLU A 134 25.39 0.53 5.69
#